data_7d79f3d59f3d83297ccda5b42125dcb3
#
_entry.id   7d79f3d59f3d83297ccda5b42125dcb3
#
_cell.length_a   1.000
_cell.length_b   1.000
_cell.length_c   1.000
_cell.angle_alpha   90.00
_cell.angle_beta   90.00
_cell.angle_gamma   90.00
#
_symmetry.space_group_name_H-M   'P 1'
#
loop_
_entity.id
_entity.type
_entity.pdbx_description
1 polymer ?
#
loop_
_entity_poly.entity_id
_entity_poly.type
_entity_poly.pdbx_seq_one_letter_code
_entity_poly.pdbx_strand_id
1 'polypeptide(L)'
;MAVKAINKFTVQPGRRDEFVSLFESLVSLHMSSLRAAGCSDCTLYTVADEPDTAVEIADWESADARDAMMQSDAMAAFAPLFELLAAPPNATVVNPLR
;
A
#
# COMPACT_ATOMS: atom_id res chain seq x y z
N MET A 1 -7.43 -17.79 4.06
CA MET A 1 -6.08 -18.08 3.52
C MET A 1 -5.31 -16.77 3.38
N ALA A 2 -4.13 -16.72 3.95
CA ALA A 2 -3.30 -15.54 3.87
C ALA A 2 -2.84 -15.27 2.43
N VAL A 3 -2.82 -13.99 2.05
CA VAL A 3 -2.38 -13.54 0.73
C VAL A 3 -1.39 -12.41 0.87
N LYS A 4 -0.65 -12.12 -0.21
CA LYS A 4 0.15 -10.89 -0.32
C LYS A 4 -0.46 -9.99 -1.37
N ALA A 5 -0.52 -8.69 -1.07
CA ALA A 5 -0.87 -7.68 -2.04
C ALA A 5 0.41 -6.95 -2.45
N ILE A 6 0.64 -6.87 -3.74
CA ILE A 6 1.79 -6.16 -4.31
C ILE A 6 1.22 -4.96 -5.05
N ASN A 7 1.50 -3.77 -4.53
CA ASN A 7 0.98 -2.52 -5.07
C ASN A 7 2.14 -1.73 -5.69
N LYS A 8 2.05 -1.43 -6.97
CA LYS A 8 3.02 -0.58 -7.65
C LYS A 8 2.45 0.82 -7.78
N PHE A 9 3.22 1.80 -7.32
CA PHE A 9 2.86 3.21 -7.36
C PHE A 9 3.77 3.96 -8.31
N THR A 10 3.18 4.64 -9.29
CA THR A 10 3.89 5.59 -10.14
C THR A 10 3.65 6.97 -9.59
N VAL A 11 4.69 7.56 -9.00
CA VAL A 11 4.62 8.86 -8.32
C VAL A 11 4.93 9.96 -9.31
N GLN A 12 4.37 11.14 -9.10
CA GLN A 12 4.69 12.32 -9.91
C GLN A 12 6.21 12.57 -9.90
N PRO A 13 6.79 13.02 -11.01
CA PRO A 13 8.24 13.19 -11.12
C PRO A 13 8.82 14.04 -9.99
N GLY A 14 9.86 13.51 -9.35
CA GLY A 14 10.57 14.20 -8.27
C GLY A 14 9.88 14.17 -6.90
N ARG A 15 8.72 13.50 -6.77
CA ARG A 15 7.96 13.51 -5.52
C ARG A 15 8.01 12.18 -4.76
N ARG A 16 8.88 11.25 -5.15
CA ARG A 16 8.95 9.94 -4.49
C ARG A 16 9.35 10.04 -3.03
N ASP A 17 10.30 10.90 -2.67
CA ASP A 17 10.71 11.04 -1.27
C ASP A 17 9.57 11.56 -0.39
N GLU A 18 8.79 12.50 -0.90
CA GLU A 18 7.59 13.00 -0.24
C GLU A 18 6.56 11.88 -0.07
N PHE A 19 6.34 11.08 -1.12
CA PHE A 19 5.43 9.94 -1.08
C PHE A 19 5.87 8.92 -0.03
N VAL A 20 7.16 8.56 0.00
CA VAL A 20 7.71 7.58 0.96
C VAL A 20 7.51 8.08 2.40
N SER A 21 7.84 9.35 2.67
CA SER A 21 7.69 9.92 4.02
C SER A 21 6.24 9.92 4.47
N LEU A 22 5.33 10.32 3.59
CA LEU A 22 3.90 10.35 3.91
C LEU A 22 3.34 8.94 4.10
N PHE A 23 3.74 8.00 3.24
CA PHE A 23 3.34 6.60 3.36
C PHE A 23 3.73 6.01 4.72
N GLU A 24 4.99 6.17 5.10
CA GLU A 24 5.49 5.66 6.39
C GLU A 24 4.74 6.28 7.57
N SER A 25 4.49 7.58 7.52
CA SER A 25 3.76 8.29 8.57
C SER A 25 2.32 7.80 8.69
N LEU A 26 1.62 7.66 7.58
CA LEU A 26 0.22 7.23 7.58
C LEU A 26 0.08 5.76 8.01
N VAL A 27 0.96 4.89 7.54
CA VAL A 27 0.94 3.48 7.96
C VAL A 27 1.22 3.36 9.45
N SER A 28 2.21 4.07 9.98
CA SER A 28 2.50 4.07 11.43
C SER A 28 1.30 4.55 12.23
N LEU A 29 0.68 5.65 11.80
CA LEU A 29 -0.47 6.23 12.48
C LEU A 29 -1.68 5.30 12.49
N HIS A 30 -1.90 4.56 11.42
CA HIS A 30 -3.09 3.73 11.23
C HIS A 30 -2.81 2.22 11.35
N MET A 31 -1.64 1.82 11.85
CA MET A 31 -1.27 0.40 11.90
C MET A 31 -2.23 -0.44 12.72
N SER A 32 -2.76 0.09 13.84
CA SER A 32 -3.75 -0.64 14.64
C SER A 32 -5.02 -0.94 13.84
N SER A 33 -5.50 0.04 13.05
CA SER A 33 -6.67 -0.15 12.20
C SER A 33 -6.40 -1.14 11.08
N LEU A 34 -5.21 -1.08 10.48
CA LEU A 34 -4.81 -2.03 9.44
C LEU A 34 -4.76 -3.46 9.98
N ARG A 35 -4.18 -3.65 11.16
CA ARG A 35 -4.13 -4.97 11.81
C ARG A 35 -5.52 -5.49 12.15
N ALA A 36 -6.39 -4.62 12.65
CA ALA A 36 -7.77 -4.99 12.93
C ALA A 36 -8.53 -5.40 11.65
N ALA A 37 -8.16 -4.83 10.50
CA ALA A 37 -8.74 -5.17 9.21
C ALA A 37 -8.13 -6.44 8.58
N GLY A 38 -7.06 -6.98 9.16
CA GLY A 38 -6.43 -8.22 8.69
C GLY A 38 -5.08 -8.03 8.01
N CYS A 39 -4.51 -6.82 8.01
CA CYS A 39 -3.17 -6.57 7.48
C CYS A 39 -2.14 -6.76 8.59
N SER A 40 -1.34 -7.80 8.50
CA SER A 40 -0.35 -8.12 9.53
C SER A 40 0.97 -7.38 9.33
N ASP A 41 1.31 -7.03 8.10
CA ASP A 41 2.55 -6.33 7.79
C ASP A 41 2.40 -5.57 6.47
N CYS A 42 3.20 -4.52 6.34
CA CYS A 42 3.16 -3.65 5.17
C CYS A 42 4.55 -3.02 5.01
N THR A 43 5.23 -3.31 3.91
CA THR A 43 6.58 -2.83 3.64
C THR A 43 6.63 -2.11 2.31
N LEU A 44 7.23 -0.93 2.31
CA LEU A 44 7.40 -0.12 1.11
C LEU A 44 8.85 -0.22 0.62
N TYR A 45 8.99 -0.37 -0.69
CA TYR A 45 10.28 -0.44 -1.39
C TYR A 45 10.35 0.65 -2.44
N THR A 46 11.54 1.17 -2.68
CA THR A 46 11.82 1.97 -3.88
C THR A 46 12.41 1.07 -4.95
N VAL A 47 12.19 1.39 -6.21
CA VAL A 47 12.73 0.61 -7.34
C VAL A 47 14.04 1.24 -7.79
N ALA A 48 15.11 0.44 -7.82
CA ALA A 48 16.49 0.93 -7.95
C ALA A 48 16.75 1.73 -9.23
N ASP A 49 16.13 1.35 -10.34
CA ASP A 49 16.35 1.98 -11.66
C ASP A 49 15.12 2.74 -12.17
N GLU A 50 14.10 2.97 -11.31
CA GLU A 50 12.90 3.73 -11.65
C GLU A 50 12.70 4.80 -10.56
N PRO A 51 13.19 6.02 -10.77
CA PRO A 51 13.27 7.03 -9.70
C PRO A 51 11.91 7.51 -9.16
N ASP A 52 10.84 7.31 -9.91
CA ASP A 52 9.50 7.76 -9.50
C ASP A 52 8.58 6.59 -9.16
N THR A 53 9.12 5.39 -8.96
CA THR A 53 8.34 4.19 -8.67
C THR A 53 8.60 3.69 -7.26
N ALA A 54 7.52 3.30 -6.57
CA ALA A 54 7.57 2.62 -5.28
C ALA A 54 6.69 1.37 -5.33
N VAL A 55 7.05 0.36 -4.55
CA VAL A 55 6.30 -0.90 -4.48
C VAL A 55 6.03 -1.22 -3.01
N GLU A 56 4.77 -1.48 -2.71
CA GLU A 56 4.35 -1.95 -1.40
C GLU A 56 4.07 -3.44 -1.45
N ILE A 57 4.52 -4.17 -0.44
CA ILE A 57 4.14 -5.56 -0.23
C ILE A 57 3.45 -5.64 1.13
N ALA A 58 2.18 -6.04 1.12
CA ALA A 58 1.36 -6.12 2.32
C ALA A 58 0.86 -7.55 2.53
N ASP A 59 0.93 -8.02 3.78
CA ASP A 59 0.43 -9.34 4.16
C ASP A 59 -0.97 -9.21 4.73
N TRP A 60 -1.95 -9.91 4.13
CA TRP A 60 -3.35 -9.91 4.54
C TRP A 60 -3.79 -11.31 4.94
N GLU A 61 -4.69 -11.38 5.92
CA GLU A 61 -5.25 -12.67 6.37
C GLU A 61 -6.06 -13.37 5.28
N SER A 62 -6.66 -12.59 4.37
CA SER A 62 -7.42 -13.11 3.22
C SER A 62 -7.60 -12.01 2.17
N ALA A 63 -7.91 -12.43 0.94
CA ALA A 63 -8.28 -11.49 -0.12
C ALA A 63 -9.55 -10.72 0.23
N ASP A 64 -10.52 -11.38 0.89
CA ASP A 64 -11.78 -10.74 1.31
C ASP A 64 -11.54 -9.66 2.34
N ALA A 65 -10.62 -9.86 3.29
CA ALA A 65 -10.27 -8.85 4.29
C ALA A 65 -9.70 -7.61 3.62
N ARG A 66 -8.80 -7.80 2.64
CA ARG A 66 -8.24 -6.70 1.87
C ARG A 66 -9.32 -5.94 1.10
N ASP A 67 -10.19 -6.67 0.40
CA ASP A 67 -11.27 -6.04 -0.37
C ASP A 67 -12.20 -5.23 0.52
N ALA A 68 -12.53 -5.75 1.70
CA ALA A 68 -13.36 -5.02 2.68
C ALA A 68 -12.68 -3.73 3.12
N MET A 69 -11.36 -3.75 3.38
CA MET A 69 -10.62 -2.54 3.75
C MET A 69 -10.60 -1.52 2.62
N MET A 70 -10.35 -1.98 1.37
CA MET A 70 -10.31 -1.09 0.21
C MET A 70 -11.64 -0.40 -0.05
N GLN A 71 -12.75 -0.99 0.37
CA GLN A 71 -14.09 -0.43 0.20
C GLN A 71 -14.58 0.32 1.43
N SER A 72 -13.79 0.35 2.51
CA SER A 72 -14.20 0.97 3.77
C SER A 72 -13.89 2.47 3.79
N ASP A 73 -14.60 3.18 4.67
CA ASP A 73 -14.35 4.61 4.90
C ASP A 73 -12.95 4.87 5.47
N ALA A 74 -12.35 3.86 6.10
CA ALA A 74 -11.01 3.98 6.66
C ALA A 74 -9.95 4.28 5.58
N MET A 75 -10.21 3.91 4.32
CA MET A 75 -9.29 4.24 3.21
C MET A 75 -9.18 5.73 2.94
N ALA A 76 -10.16 6.53 3.37
CA ALA A 76 -10.08 7.98 3.20
C ALA A 76 -8.85 8.59 3.90
N ALA A 77 -8.35 7.96 4.96
CA ALA A 77 -7.14 8.40 5.65
C ALA A 77 -5.89 8.37 4.77
N PHE A 78 -5.89 7.53 3.72
CA PHE A 78 -4.77 7.38 2.80
C PHE A 78 -4.92 8.21 1.52
N ALA A 79 -6.02 8.96 1.38
CA ALA A 79 -6.26 9.78 0.19
C ALA A 79 -5.11 10.73 -0.17
N PRO A 80 -4.40 11.36 0.78
CA PRO A 80 -3.26 12.23 0.43
C PRO A 80 -2.15 11.52 -0.36
N LEU A 81 -1.99 10.20 -0.19
CA LEU A 81 -1.01 9.43 -0.96
C LEU A 81 -1.36 9.42 -2.45
N PHE A 82 -2.64 9.24 -2.76
CA PHE A 82 -3.10 9.13 -4.15
C PHE A 82 -2.94 10.45 -4.90
N GLU A 83 -2.94 11.58 -4.19
CA GLU A 83 -2.71 12.90 -4.79
C GLU A 83 -1.28 13.07 -5.32
N LEU A 84 -0.34 12.28 -4.83
CA LEU A 84 1.06 12.29 -5.27
C LEU A 84 1.33 11.38 -6.45
N LEU A 85 0.35 10.61 -6.89
CA LEU A 85 0.52 9.64 -7.98
C LEU A 85 0.33 10.30 -9.35
N ALA A 86 1.12 9.82 -10.32
CA ALA A 86 0.98 10.20 -11.72
C ALA A 86 -0.01 9.32 -12.47
N ALA A 87 -0.34 8.16 -11.91
CA ALA A 87 -1.26 7.18 -12.49
C ALA A 87 -1.95 6.40 -11.36
N PRO A 88 -3.10 5.74 -11.63
CA PRO A 88 -3.72 4.87 -10.63
C PRO A 88 -2.77 3.76 -10.18
N PRO A 89 -2.83 3.35 -8.89
CA PRO A 89 -2.01 2.25 -8.39
C PRO A 89 -2.33 0.95 -9.13
N ASN A 90 -1.31 0.12 -9.32
CA ASN A 90 -1.47 -1.20 -9.91
C ASN A 90 -1.31 -2.25 -8.81
N ALA A 91 -2.39 -2.95 -8.49
CA ALA A 91 -2.42 -3.94 -7.42
C ALA A 91 -2.51 -5.35 -7.98
N THR A 92 -1.67 -6.24 -7.42
CA THR A 92 -1.71 -7.67 -7.71
C THR A 92 -1.80 -8.41 -6.38
N VAL A 93 -2.81 -9.28 -6.25
CA VAL A 93 -2.94 -10.14 -5.07
C VAL A 93 -2.46 -11.52 -5.44
N VAL A 94 -1.52 -12.04 -4.67
CA VAL A 94 -0.89 -13.34 -4.93
C VAL A 94 -1.10 -14.28 -3.74
N ASN A 95 -1.23 -15.57 -4.05
CA ASN A 95 -1.39 -16.60 -3.05
C ASN A 95 -0.04 -17.28 -2.81
N PRO A 96 0.47 -17.29 -1.57
CA PRO A 96 1.68 -18.04 -1.25
C PRO A 96 1.43 -19.53 -1.49
N LEU A 97 2.43 -20.22 -2.03
CA LEU A 97 2.35 -21.67 -2.23
C LEU A 97 2.55 -22.44 -0.92
N ARG A 98 3.10 -21.76 0.08
CA ARG A 98 3.39 -22.35 1.39
C ARG A 98 3.19 -21.34 2.50
#